data_97f74282fe2fec658c02dfb71704baf3
#
_entry.id   97f74282fe2fec658c02dfb71704baf3
#
_cell.length_a   1.000
_cell.length_b   1.000
_cell.length_c   1.000
_cell.angle_alpha   90.00
_cell.angle_beta   90.00
_cell.angle_gamma   90.00
#
_symmetry.space_group_name_H-M   'P 1'
#
loop_
_entity.id
_entity.type
_entity.pdbx_description
1 polymer ?
#
loop_
_entity_poly.entity_id
_entity_poly.type
_entity_poly.pdbx_seq_one_letter_code
_entity_poly.pdbx_strand_id
1 'polypeptide(L)'
;MRIEFPDLKDLWSRINVQKLDVQKVKDFAFSIGEQVQDFNILETAHDKLKALKAALTWKHWAILAAFLFIFLVSGLYLIFGGREKAANIPDDAKIYITVKPGMSASEVGDMLLARGVIDSKLRFWWMARVKGYAKDFRAGTYLMSSGMDEEAALKKIVSGEVVLIKFTVPEGFTVRDIANRLAEEGIVDKKEFLKKAKKFTPFPYMKKGGDIRYAAEGYLFPDTYEIHENLTVDNILEVMSSDFDQRLTEEMRARAKEMNLSIHDLVTLASLVEKEARYDADRPIIAQVFLKRLKIGMPLQTDASLQYLMDAPKEDVSISDTKIDSPYNTYQNAGLPPGPIANPGMAAIEAVLHPADTDYLYFVADRDGHNHYASTYDEHMALVNEYR
;
A
#
# COMPACT_ATOMS: atom_id res chain seq x y z
N MET A 1 -36.62 13.57 -14.55
CA MET A 1 -36.28 15.00 -14.67
C MET A 1 -35.63 15.41 -13.36
N ARG A 2 -34.28 15.50 -13.30
CA ARG A 2 -33.54 15.94 -12.10
C ARG A 2 -33.55 17.47 -12.07
N ILE A 3 -34.10 18.04 -11.03
CA ILE A 3 -34.04 19.47 -10.77
C ILE A 3 -32.72 19.71 -10.02
N GLU A 4 -31.73 20.33 -10.69
CA GLU A 4 -30.54 20.83 -10.06
C GLU A 4 -30.87 22.15 -9.34
N PHE A 5 -30.72 22.17 -8.02
CA PHE A 5 -30.83 23.39 -7.24
C PHE A 5 -29.52 24.17 -7.31
N PRO A 6 -29.54 25.48 -7.54
CA PRO A 6 -28.34 26.30 -7.50
C PRO A 6 -27.76 26.39 -6.08
N ASP A 7 -26.44 26.55 -6.02
CA ASP A 7 -25.65 26.55 -4.78
C ASP A 7 -26.14 27.63 -3.80
N LEU A 8 -26.67 27.18 -2.67
CA LEU A 8 -27.21 28.03 -1.59
C LEU A 8 -26.19 29.02 -1.01
N LYS A 9 -24.88 28.77 -1.15
CA LYS A 9 -23.82 29.70 -0.71
C LYS A 9 -23.76 30.97 -1.54
N ASP A 10 -24.00 30.88 -2.84
CA ASP A 10 -24.01 32.04 -3.74
C ASP A 10 -25.29 32.88 -3.56
N LEU A 11 -26.39 32.24 -3.12
CA LEU A 11 -27.64 32.92 -2.79
C LEU A 11 -27.52 33.75 -1.50
N TRP A 12 -26.86 33.22 -0.46
CA TRP A 12 -26.73 33.90 0.85
C TRP A 12 -25.77 35.09 0.83
N SER A 13 -24.73 35.06 0.01
CA SER A 13 -23.77 36.17 -0.11
C SER A 13 -24.35 37.43 -0.76
N ARG A 14 -25.49 37.32 -1.44
CA ARG A 14 -26.17 38.42 -2.16
C ARG A 14 -27.33 39.04 -1.39
N ILE A 15 -27.73 38.49 -0.24
CA ILE A 15 -28.84 39.02 0.56
C ILE A 15 -28.30 39.92 1.66
N ASN A 16 -28.27 41.20 1.41
CA ASN A 16 -28.02 42.21 2.45
C ASN A 16 -29.33 42.48 3.22
N VAL A 17 -29.46 41.88 4.40
CA VAL A 17 -30.69 41.82 5.21
C VAL A 17 -31.18 43.20 5.71
N GLN A 18 -30.38 44.28 5.55
CA GLN A 18 -30.76 45.60 6.06
C GLN A 18 -31.60 46.45 5.11
N LYS A 19 -31.81 46.10 3.87
CA LYS A 19 -32.74 46.76 2.92
C LYS A 19 -33.35 45.72 1.98
N LEU A 20 -34.40 45.06 2.42
CA LEU A 20 -35.24 44.27 1.50
C LEU A 20 -36.02 45.28 0.63
N ASP A 21 -35.47 45.62 -0.52
CA ASP A 21 -36.13 46.36 -1.55
C ASP A 21 -37.07 45.37 -2.28
N VAL A 22 -38.37 45.62 -2.13
CA VAL A 22 -39.43 44.79 -2.74
C VAL A 22 -39.25 44.66 -4.26
N GLN A 23 -38.63 45.67 -4.88
CA GLN A 23 -38.38 45.68 -6.33
C GLN A 23 -37.31 44.64 -6.70
N LYS A 24 -36.23 44.49 -5.91
CA LYS A 24 -35.20 43.45 -6.16
C LYS A 24 -35.72 42.02 -5.98
N VAL A 25 -36.68 41.83 -5.09
CA VAL A 25 -37.34 40.53 -4.91
C VAL A 25 -38.26 40.24 -6.09
N LYS A 26 -38.91 41.27 -6.65
CA LYS A 26 -39.72 41.17 -7.88
C LYS A 26 -38.86 40.82 -9.11
N ASP A 27 -37.69 41.47 -9.25
CA ASP A 27 -36.75 41.21 -10.35
C ASP A 27 -36.14 39.81 -10.27
N PHE A 28 -35.88 39.30 -9.07
CA PHE A 28 -35.42 37.92 -8.84
C PHE A 28 -36.50 36.88 -9.12
N ALA A 29 -37.76 37.14 -8.75
CA ALA A 29 -38.88 36.26 -9.09
C ALA A 29 -39.18 36.20 -10.60
N PHE A 30 -38.93 37.31 -11.32
CA PHE A 30 -39.05 37.35 -12.77
C PHE A 30 -37.97 36.56 -13.50
N SER A 31 -36.76 36.44 -12.89
CA SER A 31 -35.64 35.66 -13.45
C SER A 31 -35.83 34.12 -13.31
N ILE A 32 -36.77 33.66 -12.49
CA ILE A 32 -37.01 32.22 -12.25
C ILE A 32 -38.04 31.64 -13.22
N GLY A 33 -38.56 32.43 -14.18
CA GLY A 33 -39.33 31.95 -15.34
C GLY A 33 -40.82 31.72 -15.07
N GLU A 34 -41.61 32.18 -15.98
CA GLU A 34 -43.03 32.15 -16.34
C GLU A 34 -44.00 31.08 -15.79
N GLN A 35 -43.80 30.51 -14.59
CA GLN A 35 -44.74 29.52 -14.01
C GLN A 35 -45.22 29.81 -12.60
N VAL A 36 -45.16 31.05 -12.12
CA VAL A 36 -45.84 31.40 -10.86
C VAL A 36 -46.87 32.47 -11.13
N GLN A 37 -48.05 32.03 -11.50
CA GLN A 37 -49.26 32.88 -11.76
C GLN A 37 -49.90 33.45 -10.49
N ASP A 38 -49.18 33.61 -9.35
CA ASP A 38 -49.75 34.18 -8.14
C ASP A 38 -48.80 35.17 -7.46
N PHE A 39 -48.69 36.37 -8.05
CA PHE A 39 -48.05 37.54 -7.42
C PHE A 39 -48.78 38.00 -6.14
N ASN A 40 -50.02 37.57 -5.95
CA ASN A 40 -50.83 37.85 -4.73
C ASN A 40 -50.33 37.14 -3.47
N ILE A 41 -49.55 36.07 -3.55
CA ILE A 41 -49.09 35.30 -2.38
C ILE A 41 -48.07 36.07 -1.58
N LEU A 42 -47.11 36.76 -2.23
CA LEU A 42 -46.04 37.51 -1.55
C LEU A 42 -46.57 38.83 -0.92
N GLU A 43 -47.48 39.54 -1.62
CA GLU A 43 -48.15 40.70 -1.02
C GLU A 43 -49.05 40.28 0.16
N THR A 44 -49.84 39.22 -0.02
CA THR A 44 -50.70 38.66 1.02
C THR A 44 -49.87 38.13 2.24
N ALA A 45 -48.69 37.56 1.99
CA ALA A 45 -47.80 37.14 3.05
C ALA A 45 -47.17 38.33 3.79
N HIS A 46 -46.81 39.39 3.07
CA HIS A 46 -46.26 40.61 3.66
C HIS A 46 -47.30 41.33 4.51
N ASP A 47 -48.55 41.48 4.02
CA ASP A 47 -49.64 42.11 4.78
C ASP A 47 -50.07 41.26 5.95
N LYS A 48 -50.10 39.94 5.82
CA LYS A 48 -50.31 39.03 6.94
C LYS A 48 -49.20 39.11 7.96
N LEU A 49 -47.96 39.26 7.57
CA LEU A 49 -46.80 39.43 8.48
C LEU A 49 -46.91 40.81 9.21
N LYS A 50 -47.29 41.87 8.52
CA LYS A 50 -47.57 43.19 9.14
C LYS A 50 -48.71 43.16 10.12
N ALA A 51 -49.82 42.52 9.74
CA ALA A 51 -50.98 42.30 10.63
C ALA A 51 -50.62 41.42 11.83
N LEU A 52 -49.83 40.39 11.64
CA LEU A 52 -49.29 39.53 12.71
C LEU A 52 -48.37 40.32 13.64
N LYS A 53 -47.49 41.17 13.12
CA LYS A 53 -46.63 42.08 13.94
C LYS A 53 -47.45 43.09 14.74
N ALA A 54 -48.53 43.58 14.18
CA ALA A 54 -49.42 44.54 14.86
C ALA A 54 -50.30 43.86 15.93
N ALA A 55 -50.69 42.60 15.71
CA ALA A 55 -51.53 41.83 16.65
C ALA A 55 -50.70 41.18 17.79
N LEU A 56 -49.39 40.98 17.59
CA LEU A 56 -48.54 40.34 18.59
C LEU A 56 -48.07 41.41 19.61
N THR A 57 -48.58 41.31 20.84
CA THR A 57 -48.08 42.09 21.98
C THR A 57 -46.67 41.62 22.35
N TRP A 58 -45.91 42.44 23.07
CA TRP A 58 -44.57 42.09 23.57
C TRP A 58 -44.56 40.73 24.31
N LYS A 59 -45.67 40.32 24.94
CA LYS A 59 -45.80 39.02 25.60
C LYS A 59 -45.75 37.85 24.63
N HIS A 60 -46.31 37.97 23.45
CA HIS A 60 -46.26 36.92 22.41
C HIS A 60 -44.87 36.78 21.82
N TRP A 61 -44.17 37.92 21.63
CA TRP A 61 -42.77 37.90 21.19
C TRP A 61 -41.85 37.31 22.25
N ALA A 62 -42.08 37.55 23.53
CA ALA A 62 -41.35 36.93 24.64
C ALA A 62 -41.60 35.40 24.70
N ILE A 63 -42.82 34.95 24.46
CA ILE A 63 -43.17 33.50 24.39
C ILE A 63 -42.46 32.85 23.18
N LEU A 64 -42.51 33.47 22.02
CA LEU A 64 -41.81 32.97 20.81
C LEU A 64 -40.32 32.89 21.01
N ALA A 65 -39.69 33.90 21.61
CA ALA A 65 -38.29 33.90 21.97
C ALA A 65 -37.92 32.83 22.99
N ALA A 66 -38.80 32.59 24.00
CA ALA A 66 -38.62 31.51 24.97
C ALA A 66 -38.72 30.13 24.31
N PHE A 67 -39.70 29.92 23.41
CA PHE A 67 -39.79 28.67 22.63
C PHE A 67 -38.56 28.46 21.74
N LEU A 68 -38.12 29.50 21.05
CA LEU A 68 -36.89 29.43 20.22
C LEU A 68 -35.63 29.13 21.05
N PHE A 69 -35.57 29.75 22.25
CA PHE A 69 -34.46 29.50 23.19
C PHE A 69 -34.51 28.07 23.74
N ILE A 70 -35.71 27.56 24.14
CA ILE A 70 -35.89 26.18 24.59
C ILE A 70 -35.53 25.21 23.45
N PHE A 71 -35.98 25.48 22.23
CA PHE A 71 -35.67 24.66 21.06
C PHE A 71 -34.16 24.64 20.76
N LEU A 72 -33.49 25.81 20.84
CA LEU A 72 -32.05 25.92 20.70
C LEU A 72 -31.30 25.19 21.82
N VAL A 73 -31.73 25.38 23.08
CA VAL A 73 -31.11 24.70 24.24
C VAL A 73 -31.35 23.18 24.17
N SER A 74 -32.57 22.75 23.79
CA SER A 74 -32.88 21.32 23.59
C SER A 74 -32.08 20.73 22.44
N GLY A 75 -31.93 21.46 21.33
CA GLY A 75 -31.07 21.07 20.21
C GLY A 75 -29.62 20.96 20.61
N LEU A 76 -29.10 21.95 21.34
CA LEU A 76 -27.75 21.92 21.94
C LEU A 76 -27.59 20.76 22.93
N TYR A 77 -28.59 20.49 23.77
CA TYR A 77 -28.55 19.38 24.71
C TYR A 77 -28.57 18.01 23.99
N LEU A 78 -29.31 17.85 22.87
CA LEU A 78 -29.29 16.64 22.04
C LEU A 78 -27.96 16.46 21.34
N ILE A 79 -27.31 17.55 20.92
CA ILE A 79 -26.00 17.51 20.25
C ILE A 79 -24.84 17.29 21.25
N PHE A 80 -24.91 17.91 22.43
CA PHE A 80 -23.81 17.93 23.39
C PHE A 80 -24.08 17.14 24.70
N GLY A 81 -25.29 16.76 25.02
CA GLY A 81 -25.67 16.17 26.30
C GLY A 81 -26.05 14.70 26.28
N GLY A 82 -26.28 14.13 25.12
CA GLY A 82 -26.69 12.73 25.00
C GLY A 82 -25.49 11.79 24.93
N ARG A 83 -25.18 11.09 26.02
CA ARG A 83 -24.36 9.87 25.95
C ARG A 83 -25.23 8.72 25.49
N GLU A 84 -25.17 8.35 24.22
CA GLU A 84 -25.70 7.08 23.73
C GLU A 84 -24.72 6.00 24.17
N LYS A 85 -24.94 5.37 25.34
CA LYS A 85 -24.10 4.26 25.78
C LYS A 85 -24.28 3.09 24.82
N ALA A 86 -23.30 2.90 23.93
CA ALA A 86 -23.11 1.62 23.29
C ALA A 86 -22.54 0.61 24.30
N ALA A 87 -23.01 -0.64 24.21
CA ALA A 87 -22.62 -1.85 24.93
C ALA A 87 -21.65 -1.72 26.13
N ASN A 88 -21.76 -2.61 27.12
CA ASN A 88 -20.86 -2.74 28.28
C ASN A 88 -19.41 -3.07 27.84
N ILE A 89 -18.71 -2.10 27.26
CA ILE A 89 -17.30 -2.21 26.89
C ILE A 89 -16.49 -1.56 28.01
N PRO A 90 -15.44 -2.21 28.53
CA PRO A 90 -14.55 -1.61 29.52
C PRO A 90 -13.99 -0.27 29.04
N ASP A 91 -13.84 0.70 29.95
CA ASP A 91 -13.17 1.95 29.64
C ASP A 91 -11.72 1.67 29.19
N ASP A 92 -11.23 2.41 28.18
CA ASP A 92 -9.93 2.24 27.55
C ASP A 92 -9.67 0.90 26.82
N ALA A 93 -10.72 0.11 26.55
CA ALA A 93 -10.57 -1.08 25.72
C ALA A 93 -10.05 -0.69 24.32
N LYS A 94 -9.03 -1.41 23.84
CA LYS A 94 -8.50 -1.23 22.49
C LYS A 94 -9.43 -1.85 21.47
N ILE A 95 -9.90 -1.03 20.52
CA ILE A 95 -10.89 -1.41 19.51
C ILE A 95 -10.34 -1.15 18.13
N TYR A 96 -10.34 -2.17 17.28
CA TYR A 96 -9.98 -2.03 15.88
C TYR A 96 -11.18 -1.58 15.06
N ILE A 97 -11.04 -0.47 14.32
CA ILE A 97 -12.06 0.14 13.48
C ILE A 97 -11.55 0.19 12.04
N THR A 98 -12.24 -0.48 11.12
CA THR A 98 -11.88 -0.49 9.70
C THR A 98 -12.76 0.47 8.91
N VAL A 99 -12.20 1.58 8.45
CA VAL A 99 -12.83 2.53 7.54
C VAL A 99 -12.57 2.08 6.10
N LYS A 100 -13.64 1.77 5.36
CA LYS A 100 -13.52 1.36 3.95
C LYS A 100 -13.44 2.59 3.03
N PRO A 101 -12.82 2.45 1.83
CA PRO A 101 -12.83 3.53 0.85
C PRO A 101 -14.25 4.00 0.52
N GLY A 102 -14.47 5.32 0.52
CA GLY A 102 -15.76 5.93 0.18
C GLY A 102 -16.83 5.95 1.27
N MET A 103 -16.53 5.50 2.50
CA MET A 103 -17.47 5.63 3.63
C MET A 103 -17.73 7.10 3.95
N SER A 104 -18.99 7.43 4.14
CA SER A 104 -19.44 8.76 4.55
C SER A 104 -19.21 9.01 6.05
N ALA A 105 -19.21 10.29 6.46
CA ALA A 105 -19.11 10.67 7.88
C ALA A 105 -20.24 10.07 8.74
N SER A 106 -21.42 9.83 8.15
CA SER A 106 -22.54 9.19 8.84
C SER A 106 -22.26 7.72 9.11
N GLU A 107 -21.81 6.97 8.10
CA GLU A 107 -21.50 5.54 8.21
C GLU A 107 -20.34 5.28 9.17
N VAL A 108 -19.31 6.13 9.12
CA VAL A 108 -18.18 6.06 10.07
C VAL A 108 -18.67 6.35 11.48
N GLY A 109 -19.49 7.40 11.68
CA GLY A 109 -20.06 7.73 12.99
C GLY A 109 -20.94 6.60 13.56
N ASP A 110 -21.77 5.95 12.72
CA ASP A 110 -22.57 4.78 13.12
C ASP A 110 -21.69 3.63 13.59
N MET A 111 -20.63 3.34 12.85
CA MET A 111 -19.68 2.28 13.19
C MET A 111 -18.93 2.58 14.50
N LEU A 112 -18.43 3.81 14.68
CA LEU A 112 -17.72 4.22 15.89
C LEU A 112 -18.62 4.13 17.12
N LEU A 113 -19.88 4.59 17.01
CA LEU A 113 -20.87 4.50 18.08
C LEU A 113 -21.20 3.03 18.41
N ALA A 114 -21.51 2.22 17.38
CA ALA A 114 -21.85 0.80 17.56
C ALA A 114 -20.73 -0.01 18.23
N ARG A 115 -19.47 0.39 18.02
CA ARG A 115 -18.29 -0.22 18.64
C ARG A 115 -17.90 0.43 19.96
N GLY A 116 -18.65 1.42 20.44
CA GLY A 116 -18.36 2.10 21.71
C GLY A 116 -17.10 2.96 21.73
N VAL A 117 -16.62 3.35 20.56
CA VAL A 117 -15.46 4.25 20.46
C VAL A 117 -15.83 5.68 20.81
N ILE A 118 -17.01 6.13 20.37
CA ILE A 118 -17.53 7.49 20.63
C ILE A 118 -18.88 7.39 21.35
N ASP A 119 -19.24 8.46 22.03
CA ASP A 119 -20.49 8.57 22.79
C ASP A 119 -21.63 9.22 21.98
N SER A 120 -21.33 9.93 20.89
CA SER A 120 -22.32 10.63 20.09
C SER A 120 -21.99 10.68 18.60
N LYS A 121 -22.77 9.96 17.78
CA LYS A 121 -22.70 10.05 16.32
C LYS A 121 -22.99 11.45 15.80
N LEU A 122 -23.97 12.15 16.39
CA LEU A 122 -24.35 13.49 15.95
C LEU A 122 -23.23 14.50 16.17
N ARG A 123 -22.52 14.42 17.30
CA ARG A 123 -21.38 15.26 17.60
C ARG A 123 -20.23 15.00 16.63
N PHE A 124 -19.90 13.72 16.37
CA PHE A 124 -18.89 13.31 15.40
C PHE A 124 -19.20 13.85 14.00
N TRP A 125 -20.44 13.61 13.52
CA TRP A 125 -20.87 14.07 12.19
C TRP A 125 -20.84 15.59 12.07
N TRP A 126 -21.32 16.31 13.08
CA TRP A 126 -21.33 17.78 13.10
C TRP A 126 -19.90 18.34 13.05
N MET A 127 -18.99 17.79 13.87
CA MET A 127 -17.58 18.20 13.86
C MET A 127 -16.91 17.92 12.53
N ALA A 128 -17.13 16.75 11.93
CA ALA A 128 -16.61 16.41 10.62
C ALA A 128 -17.04 17.43 9.55
N ARG A 129 -18.31 17.87 9.63
CA ARG A 129 -18.87 18.85 8.68
C ARG A 129 -18.38 20.26 8.91
N VAL A 130 -18.35 20.74 10.15
CA VAL A 130 -17.93 22.12 10.49
C VAL A 130 -16.44 22.34 10.24
N LYS A 131 -15.62 21.33 10.54
CA LYS A 131 -14.16 21.37 10.28
C LYS A 131 -13.80 21.07 8.82
N GLY A 132 -14.77 20.75 7.97
CA GLY A 132 -14.54 20.45 6.56
C GLY A 132 -13.98 19.04 6.26
N TYR A 133 -13.86 18.18 7.27
CA TYR A 133 -13.19 16.87 7.16
C TYR A 133 -14.09 15.75 6.61
N ALA A 134 -15.35 16.04 6.30
CA ALA A 134 -16.31 15.00 5.87
C ALA A 134 -15.92 14.24 4.59
N LYS A 135 -14.95 14.76 3.82
CA LYS A 135 -14.43 14.13 2.59
C LYS A 135 -12.99 13.63 2.71
N ASP A 136 -12.35 13.87 3.86
CA ASP A 136 -10.91 13.62 4.05
C ASP A 136 -10.63 12.33 4.84
N PHE A 137 -11.63 11.49 5.01
CA PHE A 137 -11.48 10.22 5.70
C PHE A 137 -10.58 9.27 4.92
N ARG A 138 -9.50 8.86 5.56
CA ARG A 138 -8.58 7.88 4.99
C ARG A 138 -9.05 6.48 5.31
N ALA A 139 -9.08 5.62 4.30
CA ALA A 139 -9.38 4.21 4.47
C ALA A 139 -8.24 3.49 5.20
N GLY A 140 -8.59 2.51 6.05
CA GLY A 140 -7.63 1.73 6.80
C GLY A 140 -8.18 1.23 8.13
N THR A 141 -7.41 0.43 8.85
CA THR A 141 -7.74 -0.04 10.20
C THR A 141 -7.06 0.84 11.24
N TYR A 142 -7.84 1.34 12.17
CA TYR A 142 -7.42 2.24 13.24
C TYR A 142 -7.54 1.54 14.59
N LEU A 143 -6.50 1.66 15.41
CA LEU A 143 -6.58 1.27 16.82
C LEU A 143 -7.09 2.46 17.63
N MET A 144 -8.29 2.32 18.21
CA MET A 144 -8.98 3.33 18.99
C MET A 144 -9.27 2.82 20.40
N SER A 145 -9.58 3.72 21.32
CA SER A 145 -10.01 3.36 22.68
C SER A 145 -11.52 3.52 22.81
N SER A 146 -12.16 2.72 23.67
CA SER A 146 -13.56 2.93 24.04
C SER A 146 -13.73 4.27 24.75
N GLY A 147 -14.85 4.96 24.49
CA GLY A 147 -15.14 6.27 25.09
C GLY A 147 -14.19 7.39 24.68
N MET A 148 -13.53 7.26 23.52
CA MET A 148 -12.66 8.29 22.96
C MET A 148 -13.46 9.54 22.61
N ASP A 149 -12.88 10.72 22.82
CA ASP A 149 -13.47 11.97 22.37
C ASP A 149 -13.66 11.99 20.83
N GLU A 150 -14.82 12.47 20.39
CA GLU A 150 -15.18 12.48 18.95
C GLU A 150 -14.21 13.28 18.09
N GLU A 151 -13.63 14.35 18.63
CA GLU A 151 -12.62 15.13 17.92
C GLU A 151 -11.30 14.35 17.76
N ALA A 152 -10.89 13.62 18.80
CA ALA A 152 -9.70 12.77 18.76
C ALA A 152 -9.89 11.61 17.77
N ALA A 153 -11.06 10.96 17.79
CA ALA A 153 -11.42 9.92 16.82
C ALA A 153 -11.43 10.46 15.38
N LEU A 154 -12.02 11.64 15.17
CA LEU A 154 -12.06 12.31 13.88
C LEU A 154 -10.65 12.65 13.36
N LYS A 155 -9.81 13.27 14.21
CA LYS A 155 -8.43 13.61 13.86
C LYS A 155 -7.65 12.36 13.44
N LYS A 156 -7.79 11.27 14.17
CA LYS A 156 -7.08 10.02 13.90
C LYS A 156 -7.44 9.44 12.54
N ILE A 157 -8.71 9.50 12.13
CA ILE A 157 -9.17 9.04 10.82
C ILE A 157 -8.68 9.96 9.69
N VAL A 158 -8.70 11.28 9.91
CA VAL A 158 -8.26 12.27 8.91
C VAL A 158 -6.73 12.27 8.74
N SER A 159 -5.98 12.15 9.85
CA SER A 159 -4.51 12.03 9.80
C SER A 159 -4.05 10.72 9.13
N GLY A 160 -4.90 9.68 9.16
CA GLY A 160 -4.55 8.38 8.62
C GLY A 160 -3.60 7.59 9.53
N GLU A 161 -3.70 7.77 10.85
CA GLU A 161 -2.97 6.98 11.86
C GLU A 161 -3.49 5.54 11.93
N VAL A 162 -3.34 4.82 10.82
CA VAL A 162 -3.78 3.44 10.67
C VAL A 162 -2.82 2.47 11.36
N VAL A 163 -3.33 1.29 11.69
CA VAL A 163 -2.48 0.17 12.14
C VAL A 163 -1.69 -0.32 10.94
N LEU A 164 -0.37 -0.32 11.08
CA LEU A 164 0.55 -0.88 10.11
C LEU A 164 0.99 -2.27 10.57
N ILE A 165 0.99 -3.20 9.62
CA ILE A 165 1.65 -4.49 9.78
C ILE A 165 3.06 -4.32 9.27
N LYS A 166 4.04 -4.73 10.08
CA LYS A 166 5.44 -4.70 9.72
C LYS A 166 5.93 -6.12 9.48
N PHE A 167 6.52 -6.34 8.30
CA PHE A 167 7.18 -7.60 7.97
C PHE A 167 8.51 -7.36 7.27
N THR A 168 9.45 -8.28 7.47
CA THR A 168 10.79 -8.19 6.88
C THR A 168 11.01 -9.35 5.91
N VAL A 169 11.49 -9.02 4.71
CA VAL A 169 11.93 -9.97 3.70
C VAL A 169 13.44 -9.92 3.61
N PRO A 170 14.15 -10.96 4.05
CA PRO A 170 15.61 -11.05 3.93
C PRO A 170 16.07 -11.16 2.47
N GLU A 171 17.30 -10.73 2.20
CA GLU A 171 17.99 -10.96 0.93
C GLU A 171 18.07 -12.46 0.61
N GLY A 172 18.01 -12.81 -0.65
CA GLY A 172 18.05 -14.18 -1.12
C GLY A 172 16.78 -15.01 -0.88
N PHE A 173 15.67 -14.43 -0.36
CA PHE A 173 14.37 -15.10 -0.28
C PHE A 173 13.81 -15.30 -1.68
N THR A 174 13.23 -16.50 -1.91
CA THR A 174 12.45 -16.78 -3.11
C THR A 174 11.02 -16.28 -2.96
N VAL A 175 10.27 -16.17 -4.05
CA VAL A 175 8.81 -15.93 -4.03
C VAL A 175 8.10 -16.92 -3.11
N ARG A 176 8.56 -18.18 -3.02
CA ARG A 176 7.99 -19.21 -2.13
C ARG A 176 8.27 -18.89 -0.65
N ASP A 177 9.48 -18.45 -0.35
CA ASP A 177 9.86 -18.10 1.04
C ASP A 177 9.08 -16.88 1.51
N ILE A 178 8.92 -15.86 0.66
CA ILE A 178 8.08 -14.69 0.94
C ILE A 178 6.63 -15.11 1.18
N ALA A 179 6.07 -15.95 0.28
CA ALA A 179 4.70 -16.44 0.43
C ALA A 179 4.49 -17.23 1.73
N ASN A 180 5.48 -18.07 2.12
CA ASN A 180 5.44 -18.81 3.38
C ASN A 180 5.42 -17.86 4.58
N ARG A 181 6.38 -16.94 4.63
CA ARG A 181 6.53 -15.99 5.72
C ARG A 181 5.30 -15.12 5.91
N LEU A 182 4.79 -14.52 4.83
CA LEU A 182 3.59 -13.69 4.89
C LEU A 182 2.34 -14.48 5.29
N ALA A 183 2.26 -15.76 4.92
CA ALA A 183 1.15 -16.63 5.32
C ALA A 183 1.27 -17.07 6.79
N GLU A 184 2.47 -17.37 7.29
CA GLU A 184 2.73 -17.67 8.69
C GLU A 184 2.41 -16.49 9.61
N GLU A 185 2.65 -15.27 9.15
CA GLU A 185 2.30 -14.02 9.83
C GLU A 185 0.81 -13.65 9.66
N GLY A 186 0.02 -14.44 8.90
CA GLY A 186 -1.41 -14.23 8.67
C GLY A 186 -1.75 -13.05 7.75
N ILE A 187 -0.77 -12.56 6.98
CA ILE A 187 -0.92 -11.37 6.13
C ILE A 187 -1.59 -11.73 4.80
N VAL A 188 -1.28 -12.89 4.21
CA VAL A 188 -1.82 -13.33 2.91
C VAL A 188 -2.20 -14.80 2.90
N ASP A 189 -3.06 -15.20 1.95
CA ASP A 189 -3.18 -16.62 1.56
C ASP A 189 -2.00 -17.00 0.66
N LYS A 190 -1.23 -18.02 1.06
CA LYS A 190 -0.07 -18.52 0.33
C LYS A 190 -0.36 -18.89 -1.12
N LYS A 191 -1.49 -19.59 -1.37
CA LYS A 191 -1.84 -20.07 -2.71
C LYS A 191 -2.20 -18.90 -3.62
N GLU A 192 -2.91 -17.91 -3.08
CA GLU A 192 -3.26 -16.69 -3.80
C GLU A 192 -1.99 -15.91 -4.15
N PHE A 193 -1.06 -15.72 -3.20
CA PHE A 193 0.20 -15.02 -3.42
C PHE A 193 1.01 -15.66 -4.55
N LEU A 194 1.25 -16.98 -4.47
CA LEU A 194 1.98 -17.73 -5.48
C LEU A 194 1.32 -17.67 -6.87
N LYS A 195 -0.02 -17.76 -6.92
CA LYS A 195 -0.79 -17.66 -8.15
C LYS A 195 -0.63 -16.31 -8.83
N LYS A 196 -0.66 -15.22 -8.06
CA LYS A 196 -0.50 -13.86 -8.57
C LYS A 196 0.95 -13.57 -8.96
N ALA A 197 1.92 -13.91 -8.11
CA ALA A 197 3.35 -13.75 -8.37
C ALA A 197 3.81 -14.46 -9.66
N LYS A 198 3.17 -15.57 -10.03
CA LYS A 198 3.49 -16.31 -11.27
C LYS A 198 3.31 -15.50 -12.55
N LYS A 199 2.42 -14.50 -12.55
CA LYS A 199 2.05 -13.71 -13.74
C LYS A 199 2.29 -12.22 -13.57
N PHE A 200 2.82 -11.80 -12.42
CA PHE A 200 2.97 -10.40 -12.06
C PHE A 200 4.15 -9.76 -12.79
N THR A 201 3.88 -8.81 -13.68
CA THR A 201 4.88 -8.11 -14.50
C THR A 201 4.51 -6.63 -14.69
N PRO A 202 4.60 -5.80 -13.62
CA PRO A 202 4.23 -4.38 -13.72
C PRO A 202 5.22 -3.56 -14.57
N PHE A 203 6.46 -4.04 -14.75
CA PHE A 203 7.49 -3.32 -15.48
C PHE A 203 7.88 -4.02 -16.78
N PRO A 204 8.22 -3.25 -17.86
CA PRO A 204 8.51 -3.80 -19.19
C PRO A 204 9.71 -4.76 -19.26
N TYR A 205 10.67 -4.63 -18.34
CA TYR A 205 11.86 -5.48 -18.28
C TYR A 205 11.60 -6.84 -17.62
N MET A 206 10.47 -7.02 -16.96
CA MET A 206 10.09 -8.30 -16.36
C MET A 206 9.54 -9.25 -17.42
N LYS A 207 10.06 -10.45 -17.43
CA LYS A 207 9.62 -11.49 -18.38
C LYS A 207 8.58 -12.41 -17.71
N LYS A 208 7.71 -12.98 -18.51
CA LYS A 208 6.70 -13.97 -18.08
C LYS A 208 6.48 -15.06 -19.14
N GLY A 209 5.98 -16.20 -18.69
CA GLY A 209 5.67 -17.32 -19.58
C GLY A 209 6.90 -18.15 -19.93
N GLY A 210 6.76 -19.07 -20.88
CA GLY A 210 7.79 -20.05 -21.18
C GLY A 210 8.16 -20.86 -19.93
N ASP A 211 9.44 -20.99 -19.69
CA ASP A 211 10.00 -21.77 -18.57
C ASP A 211 10.15 -20.97 -17.27
N ILE A 212 9.68 -19.71 -17.23
CA ILE A 212 9.76 -18.88 -16.03
C ILE A 212 8.79 -19.38 -14.97
N ARG A 213 9.32 -19.76 -13.78
CA ARG A 213 8.54 -20.32 -12.68
C ARG A 213 7.61 -19.29 -12.03
N TYR A 214 8.16 -18.11 -11.67
CA TYR A 214 7.42 -16.97 -11.16
C TYR A 214 7.93 -15.70 -11.84
N ALA A 215 7.03 -14.94 -12.45
CA ALA A 215 7.41 -13.69 -13.13
C ALA A 215 7.89 -12.61 -12.14
N ALA A 216 7.45 -12.66 -10.88
CA ALA A 216 7.85 -11.76 -9.81
C ALA A 216 9.21 -12.14 -9.17
N GLU A 217 9.78 -13.33 -9.45
CA GLU A 217 11.04 -13.77 -8.87
C GLU A 217 12.18 -12.82 -9.24
N GLY A 218 12.92 -12.38 -8.22
CA GLY A 218 14.02 -11.43 -8.37
C GLY A 218 13.62 -9.96 -8.31
N TYR A 219 12.32 -9.66 -8.31
CA TYR A 219 11.80 -8.29 -8.37
C TYR A 219 11.03 -7.86 -7.12
N LEU A 220 10.90 -8.74 -6.12
CA LEU A 220 10.33 -8.41 -4.83
C LEU A 220 11.45 -8.02 -3.88
N PHE A 221 11.79 -6.72 -3.83
CA PHE A 221 13.00 -6.25 -3.14
C PHE A 221 13.04 -6.67 -1.68
N PRO A 222 14.18 -7.15 -1.16
CA PRO A 222 14.37 -7.47 0.25
C PRO A 222 14.45 -6.21 1.09
N ASP A 223 13.48 -5.99 1.97
CA ASP A 223 13.45 -4.86 2.91
C ASP A 223 12.46 -5.14 4.06
N THR A 224 12.33 -4.17 4.96
CA THR A 224 11.29 -4.15 5.97
C THR A 224 10.16 -3.24 5.53
N TYR A 225 8.99 -3.83 5.31
CA TYR A 225 7.80 -3.14 4.82
C TYR A 225 6.83 -2.83 5.94
N GLU A 226 6.26 -1.64 5.91
CA GLU A 226 5.12 -1.24 6.75
C GLU A 226 3.90 -1.06 5.84
N ILE A 227 2.93 -1.94 5.98
CA ILE A 227 1.74 -1.97 5.13
C ILE A 227 0.46 -1.86 5.96
N HIS A 228 -0.62 -1.38 5.33
CA HIS A 228 -1.94 -1.40 5.95
C HIS A 228 -2.49 -2.83 6.03
N GLU A 229 -3.13 -3.17 7.14
CA GLU A 229 -3.70 -4.51 7.41
C GLU A 229 -4.64 -5.04 6.30
N ASN A 230 -5.24 -4.15 5.51
CA ASN A 230 -6.21 -4.52 4.48
C ASN A 230 -5.63 -4.50 3.05
N LEU A 231 -4.31 -4.55 2.88
CA LEU A 231 -3.72 -4.62 1.55
C LEU A 231 -3.99 -5.97 0.89
N THR A 232 -4.31 -5.92 -0.39
CA THR A 232 -4.44 -7.13 -1.22
C THR A 232 -3.06 -7.67 -1.58
N VAL A 233 -3.00 -8.92 -2.01
CA VAL A 233 -1.77 -9.53 -2.53
C VAL A 233 -1.18 -8.70 -3.69
N ASP A 234 -2.02 -8.14 -4.57
CA ASP A 234 -1.55 -7.30 -5.68
C ASP A 234 -0.83 -6.05 -5.17
N ASN A 235 -1.38 -5.39 -4.13
CA ASN A 235 -0.74 -4.22 -3.54
C ASN A 235 0.62 -4.56 -2.89
N ILE A 236 0.73 -5.72 -2.22
CA ILE A 236 1.99 -6.16 -1.62
C ILE A 236 3.04 -6.41 -2.71
N LEU A 237 2.67 -7.14 -3.77
CA LEU A 237 3.56 -7.37 -4.91
C LEU A 237 3.98 -6.06 -5.58
N GLU A 238 3.06 -5.10 -5.72
CA GLU A 238 3.33 -3.78 -6.31
C GLU A 238 4.27 -2.94 -5.43
N VAL A 239 4.06 -2.90 -4.12
CA VAL A 239 4.94 -2.18 -3.19
C VAL A 239 6.36 -2.72 -3.27
N MET A 240 6.53 -4.04 -3.16
CA MET A 240 7.87 -4.67 -3.17
C MET A 240 8.58 -4.53 -4.52
N SER A 241 7.85 -4.63 -5.63
CA SER A 241 8.44 -4.48 -6.97
C SER A 241 8.71 -3.01 -7.33
N SER A 242 7.90 -2.08 -6.83
CA SER A 242 8.16 -0.65 -7.00
C SER A 242 9.38 -0.19 -6.21
N ASP A 243 9.62 -0.75 -5.03
CA ASP A 243 10.84 -0.51 -4.27
C ASP A 243 12.08 -1.00 -5.03
N PHE A 244 12.01 -2.17 -5.66
CA PHE A 244 13.05 -2.65 -6.56
C PHE A 244 13.30 -1.67 -7.71
N ASP A 245 12.26 -1.24 -8.41
CA ASP A 245 12.36 -0.34 -9.57
C ASP A 245 12.97 1.02 -9.19
N GLN A 246 12.61 1.58 -8.02
CA GLN A 246 13.15 2.84 -7.51
C GLN A 246 14.63 2.74 -7.12
N ARG A 247 15.07 1.61 -6.58
CA ARG A 247 16.48 1.40 -6.19
C ARG A 247 17.38 1.13 -7.39
N LEU A 248 16.83 0.61 -8.49
CA LEU A 248 17.57 0.40 -9.73
C LEU A 248 17.71 1.73 -10.48
N THR A 249 18.78 2.47 -10.17
CA THR A 249 19.01 3.83 -10.68
C THR A 249 19.24 3.87 -12.19
N GLU A 250 19.14 5.06 -12.79
CA GLU A 250 19.44 5.24 -14.22
C GLU A 250 20.90 4.91 -14.56
N GLU A 251 21.85 5.19 -13.65
CA GLU A 251 23.25 4.82 -13.80
C GLU A 251 23.43 3.30 -13.85
N MET A 252 22.75 2.57 -12.98
CA MET A 252 22.77 1.10 -12.98
C MET A 252 22.17 0.52 -14.25
N ARG A 253 21.06 1.09 -14.73
CA ARG A 253 20.41 0.69 -16.01
C ARG A 253 21.35 0.97 -17.19
N ALA A 254 22.02 2.12 -17.21
CA ALA A 254 22.99 2.47 -18.22
C ALA A 254 24.19 1.52 -18.19
N ARG A 255 24.70 1.22 -16.99
CA ARG A 255 25.83 0.31 -16.80
C ARG A 255 25.51 -1.12 -17.25
N ALA A 256 24.31 -1.64 -16.93
CA ALA A 256 23.85 -2.94 -17.42
C ALA A 256 23.84 -2.98 -18.96
N LYS A 257 23.34 -1.91 -19.59
CA LYS A 257 23.32 -1.77 -21.05
C LYS A 257 24.74 -1.75 -21.66
N GLU A 258 25.69 -1.06 -21.05
CA GLU A 258 27.13 -1.07 -21.47
C GLU A 258 27.70 -2.49 -21.42
N MET A 259 27.28 -3.28 -20.41
CA MET A 259 27.69 -4.67 -20.27
C MET A 259 26.92 -5.63 -21.20
N ASN A 260 26.00 -5.13 -22.05
CA ASN A 260 25.07 -5.90 -22.87
C ASN A 260 24.16 -6.84 -22.06
N LEU A 261 23.80 -6.46 -20.83
CA LEU A 261 22.86 -7.17 -20.00
C LEU A 261 21.49 -6.48 -20.06
N SER A 262 20.43 -7.25 -20.32
CA SER A 262 19.09 -6.77 -20.03
C SER A 262 18.90 -6.68 -18.50
N ILE A 263 17.93 -5.90 -18.03
CA ILE A 263 17.61 -5.86 -16.57
C ILE A 263 17.23 -7.25 -16.08
N HIS A 264 16.55 -8.04 -16.89
CA HIS A 264 16.23 -9.43 -16.54
C HIS A 264 17.48 -10.29 -16.36
N ASP A 265 18.46 -10.16 -17.25
CA ASP A 265 19.73 -10.92 -17.17
C ASP A 265 20.58 -10.44 -15.98
N LEU A 266 20.60 -9.12 -15.72
CA LEU A 266 21.25 -8.54 -14.53
C LEU A 266 20.68 -9.14 -13.24
N VAL A 267 19.35 -9.13 -13.08
CA VAL A 267 18.68 -9.65 -11.87
C VAL A 267 18.85 -11.16 -11.75
N THR A 268 18.79 -11.88 -12.87
CA THR A 268 19.04 -13.31 -12.90
C THR A 268 20.45 -13.64 -12.40
N LEU A 269 21.46 -12.94 -12.92
CA LEU A 269 22.85 -13.13 -12.51
C LEU A 269 23.07 -12.72 -11.06
N ALA A 270 22.50 -11.56 -10.64
CA ALA A 270 22.58 -11.11 -9.25
C ALA A 270 21.96 -12.11 -8.27
N SER A 271 20.85 -12.77 -8.66
CA SER A 271 20.22 -13.79 -7.82
C SER A 271 21.10 -15.05 -7.64
N LEU A 272 21.91 -15.40 -8.65
CA LEU A 272 22.90 -16.47 -8.53
C LEU A 272 24.04 -16.04 -7.60
N VAL A 273 24.58 -14.84 -7.77
CA VAL A 273 25.62 -14.26 -6.90
C VAL A 273 25.15 -14.20 -5.46
N GLU A 274 23.92 -13.75 -5.22
CA GLU A 274 23.29 -13.65 -3.88
C GLU A 274 23.26 -15.01 -3.17
N LYS A 275 22.97 -16.07 -3.91
CA LYS A 275 22.84 -17.42 -3.34
C LYS A 275 24.18 -18.14 -3.15
N GLU A 276 25.24 -17.71 -3.84
CA GLU A 276 26.58 -18.31 -3.73
C GLU A 276 27.49 -17.57 -2.73
N ALA A 277 27.32 -16.24 -2.59
CA ALA A 277 28.16 -15.44 -1.73
C ALA A 277 27.70 -15.49 -0.27
N ARG A 278 28.53 -16.01 0.61
CA ARG A 278 28.30 -15.91 2.07
C ARG A 278 28.83 -14.58 2.62
N TYR A 279 29.92 -14.07 2.06
CA TYR A 279 30.56 -12.83 2.47
C TYR A 279 30.50 -11.77 1.36
N ASP A 280 30.33 -10.51 1.75
CA ASP A 280 30.21 -9.39 0.80
C ASP A 280 31.42 -9.26 -0.13
N ALA A 281 32.62 -9.55 0.37
CA ALA A 281 33.86 -9.48 -0.40
C ALA A 281 33.92 -10.49 -1.56
N ASP A 282 33.17 -11.59 -1.48
CA ASP A 282 33.14 -12.62 -2.52
C ASP A 282 32.22 -12.24 -3.69
N ARG A 283 31.19 -11.42 -3.48
CA ARG A 283 30.20 -11.09 -4.51
C ARG A 283 30.81 -10.59 -5.83
N PRO A 284 31.72 -9.60 -5.83
CA PRO A 284 32.32 -9.12 -7.08
C PRO A 284 33.17 -10.19 -7.80
N ILE A 285 33.82 -11.07 -7.05
CA ILE A 285 34.65 -12.13 -7.63
C ILE A 285 33.77 -13.23 -8.23
N ILE A 286 32.73 -13.66 -7.54
CA ILE A 286 31.75 -14.64 -8.04
C ILE A 286 31.05 -14.09 -9.28
N ALA A 287 30.62 -12.82 -9.25
CA ALA A 287 30.04 -12.14 -10.41
C ALA A 287 30.97 -12.19 -11.62
N GLN A 288 32.28 -11.91 -11.42
CA GLN A 288 33.28 -12.01 -12.46
C GLN A 288 33.43 -13.45 -13.01
N VAL A 289 33.47 -14.46 -12.14
CA VAL A 289 33.54 -15.86 -12.55
C VAL A 289 32.34 -16.22 -13.43
N PHE A 290 31.13 -15.87 -13.03
CA PHE A 290 29.93 -16.16 -13.82
C PHE A 290 29.92 -15.41 -15.15
N LEU A 291 30.26 -14.12 -15.17
CA LEU A 291 30.33 -13.32 -16.41
C LEU A 291 31.38 -13.91 -17.37
N LYS A 292 32.52 -14.35 -16.85
CA LYS A 292 33.57 -14.96 -17.67
C LYS A 292 33.14 -16.31 -18.24
N ARG A 293 32.51 -17.17 -17.44
CA ARG A 293 31.92 -18.44 -17.90
C ARG A 293 30.87 -18.21 -18.98
N LEU A 294 29.97 -17.25 -18.81
CA LEU A 294 28.96 -16.87 -19.83
C LEU A 294 29.65 -16.43 -21.13
N LYS A 295 30.68 -15.60 -21.04
CA LYS A 295 31.43 -15.09 -22.20
C LYS A 295 32.09 -16.19 -23.04
N ILE A 296 32.59 -17.25 -22.40
CA ILE A 296 33.26 -18.37 -23.08
C ILE A 296 32.31 -19.56 -23.34
N GLY A 297 31.01 -19.44 -23.04
CA GLY A 297 30.00 -20.51 -23.23
C GLY A 297 30.14 -21.67 -22.24
N MET A 298 30.83 -21.48 -21.11
CA MET A 298 30.96 -22.48 -20.05
C MET A 298 29.69 -22.52 -19.19
N PRO A 299 29.17 -23.71 -18.86
CA PRO A 299 28.03 -23.83 -17.94
C PRO A 299 28.33 -23.21 -16.56
N LEU A 300 27.33 -22.56 -15.95
CA LEU A 300 27.52 -21.90 -14.64
C LEU A 300 27.73 -22.90 -13.51
N GLN A 301 27.08 -24.05 -13.55
CA GLN A 301 27.24 -25.18 -12.60
C GLN A 301 27.13 -24.73 -11.14
N THR A 302 26.04 -24.01 -10.81
CA THR A 302 25.76 -23.54 -9.47
C THR A 302 24.69 -24.41 -8.80
N ASP A 303 25.00 -24.89 -7.59
CA ASP A 303 24.08 -25.69 -6.77
C ASP A 303 22.82 -24.88 -6.41
N ALA A 304 22.93 -23.57 -6.27
CA ALA A 304 21.82 -22.68 -5.98
C ALA A 304 20.68 -22.81 -7.00
N SER A 305 21.00 -23.04 -8.29
CA SER A 305 20.02 -23.25 -9.35
C SER A 305 19.23 -24.56 -9.18
N LEU A 306 19.87 -25.59 -8.65
CA LEU A 306 19.23 -26.87 -8.32
C LEU A 306 18.39 -26.76 -7.03
N GLN A 307 18.91 -26.09 -6.01
CA GLN A 307 18.17 -25.82 -4.77
C GLN A 307 16.84 -25.10 -5.04
N TYR A 308 16.82 -24.16 -5.98
CA TYR A 308 15.59 -23.46 -6.38
C TYR A 308 14.51 -24.39 -6.94
N LEU A 309 14.89 -25.50 -7.55
CA LEU A 309 13.99 -26.50 -8.11
C LEU A 309 13.37 -27.41 -7.04
N MET A 310 14.05 -27.56 -5.90
CA MET A 310 13.65 -28.46 -4.82
C MET A 310 12.52 -27.88 -3.98
N ASP A 311 11.73 -28.74 -3.36
CA ASP A 311 10.67 -28.31 -2.43
C ASP A 311 11.25 -27.86 -1.07
N ALA A 312 12.34 -28.46 -0.66
CA ALA A 312 13.12 -28.06 0.50
C ALA A 312 14.61 -28.07 0.15
N PRO A 313 15.39 -27.08 0.64
CA PRO A 313 16.84 -27.06 0.49
C PRO A 313 17.47 -28.34 1.06
N LYS A 314 18.49 -28.84 0.40
CA LYS A 314 19.34 -29.94 0.89
C LYS A 314 20.66 -29.36 1.40
N GLU A 315 21.24 -29.97 2.42
CA GLU A 315 22.57 -29.62 2.91
C GLU A 315 23.64 -29.82 1.80
N ASP A 316 23.56 -30.98 1.10
CA ASP A 316 24.42 -31.30 -0.02
C ASP A 316 23.60 -31.64 -1.27
N VAL A 317 24.03 -31.08 -2.40
CA VAL A 317 23.50 -31.43 -3.71
C VAL A 317 24.21 -32.67 -4.22
N SER A 318 23.46 -33.73 -4.48
CA SER A 318 24.03 -34.99 -4.97
C SER A 318 24.26 -34.96 -6.50
N ILE A 319 25.11 -35.87 -6.98
CA ILE A 319 25.35 -36.09 -8.44
C ILE A 319 24.02 -36.43 -9.16
N SER A 320 23.08 -37.07 -8.52
CA SER A 320 21.77 -37.35 -9.13
C SER A 320 20.94 -36.05 -9.30
N ASP A 321 21.09 -35.08 -8.41
CA ASP A 321 20.38 -33.79 -8.50
C ASP A 321 20.89 -32.94 -9.69
N THR A 322 22.18 -33.08 -10.06
CA THR A 322 22.72 -32.40 -11.25
C THR A 322 22.14 -32.91 -12.58
N LYS A 323 21.35 -34.00 -12.55
CA LYS A 323 20.67 -34.57 -13.71
C LYS A 323 19.19 -34.21 -13.81
N ILE A 324 18.68 -33.37 -12.94
CA ILE A 324 17.31 -32.88 -12.99
C ILE A 324 17.04 -32.20 -14.34
N ASP A 325 16.05 -32.71 -15.08
CA ASP A 325 15.62 -32.13 -16.36
C ASP A 325 14.81 -30.85 -16.08
N SER A 326 15.48 -29.71 -16.21
CA SER A 326 14.88 -28.39 -16.02
C SER A 326 15.70 -27.31 -16.73
N PRO A 327 15.07 -26.32 -17.37
CA PRO A 327 15.75 -25.17 -17.94
C PRO A 327 16.54 -24.35 -16.89
N TYR A 328 16.21 -24.44 -15.61
CA TYR A 328 16.95 -23.82 -14.51
C TYR A 328 18.23 -24.58 -14.11
N ASN A 329 18.39 -25.82 -14.57
CA ASN A 329 19.58 -26.62 -14.23
C ASN A 329 20.82 -26.12 -14.98
N THR A 330 21.65 -25.33 -14.32
CA THR A 330 22.88 -24.75 -14.88
C THR A 330 24.04 -25.76 -15.06
N TYR A 331 23.86 -27.01 -14.64
CA TYR A 331 24.77 -28.11 -14.96
C TYR A 331 24.49 -28.70 -16.33
N GLN A 332 23.22 -28.69 -16.76
CA GLN A 332 22.76 -29.28 -18.03
C GLN A 332 22.61 -28.23 -19.14
N ASN A 333 22.35 -26.98 -18.77
CA ASN A 333 22.11 -25.90 -19.70
C ASN A 333 23.19 -24.81 -19.54
N ALA A 334 23.88 -24.50 -20.66
CA ALA A 334 24.81 -23.38 -20.71
C ALA A 334 24.04 -22.04 -20.78
N GLY A 335 24.63 -20.99 -20.26
CA GLY A 335 24.00 -19.68 -20.19
C GLY A 335 23.28 -19.41 -18.88
N LEU A 336 22.50 -18.33 -18.85
CA LEU A 336 21.65 -18.00 -17.71
C LEU A 336 20.39 -18.89 -17.67
N PRO A 337 19.89 -19.20 -16.48
CA PRO A 337 18.58 -19.83 -16.36
C PRO A 337 17.47 -18.90 -16.90
N PRO A 338 16.23 -19.38 -17.12
CA PRO A 338 15.13 -18.60 -17.69
C PRO A 338 14.79 -17.31 -16.92
N GLY A 339 15.12 -17.25 -15.64
CA GLY A 339 14.90 -16.10 -14.78
C GLY A 339 15.57 -16.24 -13.41
N PRO A 340 15.43 -15.24 -12.55
CA PRO A 340 16.02 -15.24 -11.21
C PRO A 340 15.62 -16.46 -10.37
N ILE A 341 16.48 -16.85 -9.43
CA ILE A 341 16.25 -17.95 -8.48
C ILE A 341 16.01 -17.48 -7.05
N ALA A 342 16.14 -16.17 -6.80
CA ALA A 342 15.88 -15.52 -5.52
C ALA A 342 15.73 -14.02 -5.76
N ASN A 343 15.32 -13.27 -4.72
CA ASN A 343 15.29 -11.81 -4.73
C ASN A 343 16.62 -11.31 -4.14
N PRO A 344 17.51 -10.73 -4.99
CA PRO A 344 18.83 -10.30 -4.55
C PRO A 344 18.77 -8.96 -3.81
N GLY A 345 19.72 -8.74 -2.90
CA GLY A 345 20.01 -7.43 -2.33
C GLY A 345 20.77 -6.52 -3.30
N MET A 346 20.89 -5.23 -2.95
CA MET A 346 21.63 -4.26 -3.78
C MET A 346 23.09 -4.63 -3.94
N ALA A 347 23.72 -5.20 -2.91
CA ALA A 347 25.13 -5.60 -2.97
C ALA A 347 25.41 -6.64 -4.06
N ALA A 348 24.50 -7.58 -4.28
CA ALA A 348 24.63 -8.56 -5.37
C ALA A 348 24.40 -7.94 -6.75
N ILE A 349 23.47 -6.99 -6.87
CA ILE A 349 23.24 -6.25 -8.12
C ILE A 349 24.45 -5.40 -8.49
N GLU A 350 24.99 -4.65 -7.53
CA GLU A 350 26.20 -3.84 -7.73
C GLU A 350 27.42 -4.68 -8.06
N ALA A 351 27.57 -5.84 -7.43
CA ALA A 351 28.65 -6.76 -7.73
C ALA A 351 28.64 -7.25 -9.19
N VAL A 352 27.45 -7.46 -9.76
CA VAL A 352 27.34 -7.80 -11.19
C VAL A 352 27.68 -6.62 -12.09
N LEU A 353 27.27 -5.41 -11.71
CA LEU A 353 27.56 -4.19 -12.47
C LEU A 353 29.03 -3.76 -12.37
N HIS A 354 29.69 -4.10 -11.27
CA HIS A 354 31.07 -3.76 -10.94
C HIS A 354 31.87 -5.00 -10.51
N PRO A 355 32.01 -6.01 -11.39
CA PRO A 355 32.73 -7.24 -11.06
C PRO A 355 34.19 -6.97 -10.78
N ALA A 356 34.81 -7.86 -10.01
CA ALA A 356 36.25 -7.81 -9.78
C ALA A 356 37.03 -7.99 -11.09
N ASP A 357 38.23 -7.42 -11.16
CA ASP A 357 39.15 -7.61 -12.29
C ASP A 357 40.07 -8.80 -11.98
N THR A 358 39.56 -10.02 -12.22
CA THR A 358 40.29 -11.26 -11.99
C THR A 358 40.14 -12.23 -13.16
N ASP A 359 40.96 -13.28 -13.17
CA ASP A 359 40.94 -14.31 -14.20
C ASP A 359 40.37 -15.65 -13.77
N TYR A 360 39.71 -15.67 -12.60
CA TYR A 360 39.17 -16.91 -12.05
C TYR A 360 38.02 -17.48 -12.89
N LEU A 361 37.97 -18.80 -12.93
CA LEU A 361 36.89 -19.58 -13.56
C LEU A 361 36.21 -20.53 -12.60
N TYR A 362 36.83 -20.79 -11.44
CA TYR A 362 36.33 -21.76 -10.45
C TYR A 362 36.43 -21.15 -9.07
N PHE A 363 35.56 -21.63 -8.18
CA PHE A 363 35.65 -21.39 -6.75
C PHE A 363 35.15 -22.61 -5.98
N VAL A 364 35.59 -22.74 -4.75
CA VAL A 364 35.12 -23.73 -3.78
C VAL A 364 35.07 -23.09 -2.40
N ALA A 365 33.97 -23.32 -1.67
CA ALA A 365 33.86 -22.86 -0.29
C ALA A 365 34.53 -23.86 0.66
N ASP A 366 35.25 -23.34 1.64
CA ASP A 366 35.72 -24.13 2.78
C ASP A 366 34.60 -24.36 3.81
N ARG A 367 34.91 -25.04 4.91
CA ARG A 367 33.93 -25.36 5.97
C ARG A 367 33.41 -24.13 6.71
N ASP A 368 34.16 -23.05 6.72
CA ASP A 368 33.76 -21.77 7.30
C ASP A 368 32.98 -20.90 6.31
N GLY A 369 32.90 -21.34 5.03
CA GLY A 369 32.17 -20.70 3.96
C GLY A 369 32.95 -19.60 3.25
N HIS A 370 34.27 -19.52 3.43
CA HIS A 370 35.13 -18.65 2.64
C HIS A 370 35.43 -19.30 1.29
N ASN A 371 35.31 -18.52 0.23
CA ASN A 371 35.57 -18.99 -1.12
C ASN A 371 37.07 -18.92 -1.47
N HIS A 372 37.54 -19.99 -2.06
CA HIS A 372 38.89 -20.10 -2.63
C HIS A 372 38.76 -20.18 -4.15
N TYR A 373 39.54 -19.41 -4.87
CA TYR A 373 39.35 -19.17 -6.29
C TYR A 373 40.51 -19.77 -7.12
N ALA A 374 40.18 -20.26 -8.33
CA ALA A 374 41.15 -20.83 -9.25
C ALA A 374 40.83 -20.41 -10.68
N SER A 375 41.92 -20.27 -11.50
CA SER A 375 41.84 -19.95 -12.92
C SER A 375 41.80 -21.20 -13.81
N THR A 376 42.35 -22.31 -13.33
CA THR A 376 42.39 -23.59 -14.05
C THR A 376 41.64 -24.68 -13.29
N TYR A 377 41.26 -25.73 -14.01
CA TYR A 377 40.60 -26.91 -13.41
C TYR A 377 41.51 -27.67 -12.44
N ASP A 378 42.82 -27.77 -12.77
CA ASP A 378 43.80 -28.45 -11.93
C ASP A 378 43.99 -27.74 -10.57
N GLU A 379 44.11 -26.40 -10.61
CA GLU A 379 44.12 -25.60 -9.39
C GLU A 379 42.82 -25.77 -8.55
N HIS A 380 41.65 -25.80 -9.21
CA HIS A 380 40.41 -26.01 -8.57
C HIS A 380 40.33 -27.38 -7.86
N MET A 381 40.79 -28.44 -8.55
CA MET A 381 40.83 -29.78 -7.95
C MET A 381 41.79 -29.86 -6.75
N ALA A 382 42.90 -29.12 -6.79
CA ALA A 382 43.79 -29.00 -5.65
C ALA A 382 43.08 -28.34 -4.45
N LEU A 383 42.36 -27.23 -4.66
CA LEU A 383 41.56 -26.56 -3.63
C LEU A 383 40.44 -27.46 -3.10
N VAL A 384 39.73 -28.20 -3.97
CA VAL A 384 38.72 -29.15 -3.54
C VAL A 384 39.29 -30.23 -2.62
N ASN A 385 40.47 -30.77 -2.93
CA ASN A 385 41.13 -31.77 -2.10
C ASN A 385 41.63 -31.22 -0.76
N GLU A 386 41.97 -29.91 -0.73
CA GLU A 386 42.43 -29.23 0.48
C GLU A 386 41.31 -28.87 1.45
N TYR A 387 40.15 -28.39 0.95
CA TYR A 387 39.11 -27.75 1.73
C TYR A 387 37.81 -28.58 1.92
N ARG A 388 37.60 -29.63 1.11
CA ARG A 388 36.46 -30.56 1.24
C ARG A 388 36.91 -31.96 1.66
#